data_53d49d780d0826bab9c821045a80f39d
#
_entry.id   53d49d780d0826bab9c821045a80f39d
#
_cell.length_a   1.000
_cell.length_b   1.000
_cell.length_c   1.000
_cell.angle_alpha   90.00
_cell.angle_beta   90.00
_cell.angle_gamma   90.00
#
_symmetry.space_group_name_H-M   'P 1'
#
loop_
_entity.id
_entity.type
_entity.pdbx_description
1 polymer ?
#
loop_
_entity_poly.entity_id
_entity_poly.type
_entity_poly.pdbx_seq_one_letter_code
_entity_poly.pdbx_strand_id
1 'polypeptide(L)'
;MDEGVTKFNIMLSEELKKFSNEVKSKIYFDYDLKKSNWFNIGGKTKIYFKPDNLPDLILFLKKFGNKEKIHILGAGSNTLISDKTFDGAVIKLGKNFSNISILPNGIIVAGSACMDKKLSDFALQNEVGNFEFLACIPGTVGGGLKMNAGCFNREFKDILISIQAIDKEGRVLTIPANKVIFEYRNNDLSDDLIFLSASFKGEKKDKAKIQKEVFELKNKKDNSQPTKIKTSGSTFKNPINQSDKKVWQLIKESVPLDLSFGDACISDKHCNFFVNKNNATFNDMNKLIKFVQESVQKKTGIILEKEIKILE
;
A
#
# COMPACT_ATOMS: atom_id res chain seq x y z
N MET A 1 11.59 -11.60 34.21
CA MET A 1 11.78 -10.61 33.12
C MET A 1 13.27 -10.30 33.10
N ASP A 2 13.88 -10.45 31.93
CA ASP A 2 15.34 -10.34 31.78
C ASP A 2 15.79 -8.89 31.95
N GLU A 3 16.64 -8.63 32.96
CA GLU A 3 17.14 -7.28 33.29
C GLU A 3 17.86 -6.63 32.09
N GLY A 4 18.48 -7.43 31.23
CA GLY A 4 19.12 -6.98 30.00
C GLY A 4 18.16 -6.39 28.98
N VAL A 5 17.00 -7.01 28.78
CA VAL A 5 15.95 -6.55 27.85
C VAL A 5 15.31 -5.26 28.34
N THR A 6 15.09 -5.14 29.67
CA THR A 6 14.52 -3.94 30.29
C THR A 6 15.48 -2.75 30.14
N LYS A 7 16.77 -2.93 30.38
CA LYS A 7 17.80 -1.90 30.26
C LYS A 7 18.00 -1.43 28.81
N PHE A 8 17.97 -2.38 27.85
CA PHE A 8 18.05 -2.07 26.42
C PHE A 8 16.84 -1.24 25.96
N ASN A 9 15.62 -1.59 26.37
CA ASN A 9 14.40 -0.86 26.03
C ASN A 9 14.37 0.55 26.61
N ILE A 10 14.90 0.75 27.83
CA ILE A 10 15.03 2.08 28.45
C ILE A 10 16.01 2.94 27.65
N MET A 11 17.19 2.41 27.32
CA MET A 11 18.22 3.12 26.55
C MET A 11 17.71 3.53 25.16
N LEU A 12 17.02 2.64 24.46
CA LEU A 12 16.43 2.92 23.15
C LEU A 12 15.34 4.01 23.23
N SER A 13 14.55 4.01 24.32
CA SER A 13 13.54 5.06 24.57
C SER A 13 14.19 6.44 24.78
N GLU A 14 15.35 6.51 25.45
CA GLU A 14 16.10 7.77 25.64
C GLU A 14 16.73 8.25 24.33
N GLU A 15 17.31 7.34 23.52
CA GLU A 15 17.84 7.67 22.19
C GLU A 15 16.75 8.23 21.28
N LEU A 16 15.54 7.64 21.28
CA LEU A 16 14.40 8.09 20.49
C LEU A 16 13.88 9.47 20.94
N LYS A 17 13.86 9.74 22.26
CA LYS A 17 13.53 11.07 22.79
C LYS A 17 14.55 12.13 22.38
N LYS A 18 15.84 11.82 22.42
CA LYS A 18 16.90 12.71 21.92
C LYS A 18 16.71 12.96 20.42
N PHE A 19 16.52 11.91 19.65
CA PHE A 19 16.27 12.01 18.21
C PHE A 19 15.06 12.91 17.88
N SER A 20 13.97 12.82 18.64
CA SER A 20 12.78 13.65 18.43
C SER A 20 13.05 15.16 18.58
N ASN A 21 14.09 15.55 19.33
CA ASN A 21 14.52 16.93 19.49
C ASN A 21 15.55 17.37 18.41
N GLU A 22 16.19 16.41 17.72
CA GLU A 22 17.18 16.68 16.68
C GLU A 22 16.54 16.91 15.28
N VAL A 23 15.33 16.37 15.07
CA VAL A 23 14.64 16.41 13.76
C VAL A 23 13.48 17.41 13.75
N LYS A 24 13.19 17.95 12.57
CA LYS A 24 11.99 18.79 12.34
C LYS A 24 10.77 17.96 12.00
N SER A 25 10.97 16.74 11.57
CA SER A 25 9.92 15.78 11.21
C SER A 25 9.15 15.28 12.44
N LYS A 26 7.89 14.91 12.23
CA LYS A 26 7.01 14.48 13.32
C LYS A 26 7.28 13.02 13.69
N ILE A 27 7.47 12.78 14.99
CA ILE A 27 7.53 11.45 15.58
C ILE A 27 6.52 11.36 16.73
N TYR A 28 5.84 10.23 16.82
CA TYR A 28 4.86 9.95 17.86
C TYR A 28 5.15 8.57 18.45
N PHE A 29 4.86 8.42 19.75
CA PHE A 29 5.00 7.17 20.48
C PHE A 29 3.61 6.62 20.82
N ASP A 30 3.47 5.31 20.88
CA ASP A 30 2.20 4.61 21.15
C ASP A 30 1.04 5.11 20.28
N TYR A 31 1.34 5.34 18.99
CA TYR A 31 0.42 5.95 18.05
C TYR A 31 -0.66 4.97 17.61
N ASP A 32 -1.92 5.39 17.66
CA ASP A 32 -3.07 4.62 17.19
C ASP A 32 -3.12 4.57 15.65
N LEU A 33 -3.01 3.36 15.08
CA LEU A 33 -3.02 3.11 13.64
C LEU A 33 -4.42 2.88 13.06
N LYS A 34 -5.46 2.82 13.88
CA LYS A 34 -6.83 2.50 13.44
C LYS A 34 -7.30 3.36 12.28
N LYS A 35 -7.04 4.67 12.33
CA LYS A 35 -7.39 5.63 11.26
C LYS A 35 -6.32 5.75 10.16
N SER A 36 -5.26 4.97 10.22
CA SER A 36 -4.16 5.02 9.25
C SER A 36 -4.34 4.08 8.07
N ASN A 37 -5.39 3.27 8.06
CA ASN A 37 -5.76 2.36 6.99
C ASN A 37 -7.25 2.45 6.64
N TRP A 38 -7.61 1.93 5.48
CA TRP A 38 -8.97 2.09 4.95
C TRP A 38 -10.00 1.16 5.58
N PHE A 39 -9.59 0.06 6.19
CA PHE A 39 -10.50 -0.76 7.01
C PHE A 39 -10.93 -0.06 8.31
N ASN A 40 -10.16 0.95 8.77
CA ASN A 40 -10.29 1.50 10.12
C ASN A 40 -10.22 0.41 11.22
N ILE A 41 -9.31 -0.54 11.05
CA ILE A 41 -9.00 -1.62 11.99
C ILE A 41 -7.52 -1.50 12.37
N GLY A 42 -7.18 -1.70 13.65
CA GLY A 42 -5.80 -1.79 14.10
C GLY A 42 -5.57 -1.26 15.51
N GLY A 43 -4.48 -1.71 16.08
CA GLY A 43 -3.93 -1.28 17.35
C GLY A 43 -2.95 -0.13 17.21
N LYS A 44 -1.97 -0.10 18.11
CA LYS A 44 -0.93 0.93 18.18
C LYS A 44 0.37 0.49 17.51
N THR A 45 1.25 1.45 17.28
CA THR A 45 2.67 1.19 17.01
C THR A 45 3.52 1.88 18.06
N LYS A 46 4.63 1.26 18.44
CA LYS A 46 5.60 1.83 19.38
C LYS A 46 6.13 3.18 18.90
N ILE A 47 6.47 3.27 17.61
CA ILE A 47 6.97 4.47 16.97
C ILE A 47 6.16 4.73 15.70
N TYR A 48 5.69 5.97 15.52
CA TYR A 48 5.14 6.45 14.26
C TYR A 48 5.95 7.66 13.80
N PHE A 49 6.75 7.47 12.76
CA PHE A 49 7.63 8.49 12.21
C PHE A 49 7.10 9.01 10.87
N LYS A 50 6.97 10.33 10.80
CA LYS A 50 6.52 11.01 9.57
C LYS A 50 7.60 11.97 9.09
N PRO A 51 8.65 11.46 8.37
CA PRO A 51 9.70 12.31 7.83
C PRO A 51 9.14 13.26 6.78
N ASP A 52 9.42 14.55 6.93
CA ASP A 52 9.05 15.56 5.94
C ASP A 52 10.22 15.89 4.98
N ASN A 53 11.43 15.40 5.26
CA ASN A 53 12.61 15.60 4.43
C ASN A 53 13.54 14.37 4.46
N LEU A 54 14.40 14.28 3.44
CA LEU A 54 15.35 13.17 3.30
C LEU A 54 16.42 13.14 4.40
N PRO A 55 17.02 14.26 4.85
CA PRO A 55 17.99 14.24 5.95
C PRO A 55 17.43 13.62 7.24
N ASP A 56 16.21 13.96 7.64
CA ASP A 56 15.60 13.39 8.85
C ASP A 56 15.34 11.88 8.68
N LEU A 57 14.93 11.42 7.48
CA LEU A 57 14.77 10.01 7.20
C LEU A 57 16.10 9.26 7.25
N ILE A 58 17.16 9.81 6.64
CA ILE A 58 18.52 9.25 6.68
C ILE A 58 19.01 9.12 8.12
N LEU A 59 18.82 10.17 8.93
CA LEU A 59 19.24 10.17 10.32
C LEU A 59 18.52 9.11 11.14
N PHE A 60 17.20 8.95 10.93
CA PHE A 60 16.41 7.89 11.56
C PHE A 60 16.93 6.49 11.19
N LEU A 61 17.14 6.24 9.90
CA LEU A 61 17.60 4.93 9.42
C LEU A 61 19.00 4.60 9.93
N LYS A 62 19.93 5.55 9.93
CA LYS A 62 21.29 5.35 10.49
C LYS A 62 21.27 5.01 11.98
N LYS A 63 20.37 5.61 12.76
CA LYS A 63 20.27 5.37 14.21
C LYS A 63 19.47 4.10 14.55
N PHE A 64 18.38 3.84 13.83
CA PHE A 64 17.37 2.85 14.21
C PHE A 64 17.07 1.80 13.14
N GLY A 65 17.53 1.96 11.91
CA GLY A 65 17.20 1.09 10.77
C GLY A 65 17.46 -0.40 11.00
N ASN A 66 18.54 -0.73 11.70
CA ASN A 66 18.91 -2.10 12.08
C ASN A 66 18.55 -2.48 13.53
N LYS A 67 17.99 -1.54 14.31
CA LYS A 67 17.59 -1.77 15.71
C LYS A 67 16.08 -1.99 15.85
N GLU A 68 15.29 -1.45 14.95
CA GLU A 68 13.83 -1.49 14.99
C GLU A 68 13.25 -2.28 13.81
N LYS A 69 12.15 -2.98 14.06
CA LYS A 69 11.31 -3.51 12.99
C LYS A 69 10.63 -2.34 12.28
N ILE A 70 10.88 -2.16 10.99
CA ILE A 70 10.34 -1.03 10.23
C ILE A 70 9.24 -1.51 9.29
N HIS A 71 8.11 -0.79 9.28
CA HIS A 71 7.05 -0.95 8.30
C HIS A 71 6.76 0.38 7.60
N ILE A 72 6.70 0.35 6.27
CA ILE A 72 6.39 1.54 5.47
C ILE A 72 4.91 1.55 5.14
N LEU A 73 4.22 2.60 5.55
CA LEU A 73 2.78 2.76 5.33
C LEU A 73 2.51 3.86 4.31
N GLY A 74 1.94 3.50 3.17
CA GLY A 74 1.44 4.45 2.17
C GLY A 74 0.07 5.03 2.57
N ALA A 75 -0.91 4.95 1.67
CA ALA A 75 -2.29 5.37 1.95
C ALA A 75 -3.06 4.42 2.90
N GLY A 76 -2.51 3.24 3.19
CA GLY A 76 -3.21 2.20 3.97
C GLY A 76 -4.41 1.58 3.23
N SER A 77 -4.44 1.72 1.91
CA SER A 77 -5.56 1.24 1.06
C SER A 77 -5.50 -0.26 0.74
N ASN A 78 -4.41 -0.94 1.10
CA ASN A 78 -4.23 -2.38 0.92
C ASN A 78 -3.65 -3.03 2.18
N THR A 79 -3.97 -2.49 3.36
CA THR A 79 -3.38 -2.93 4.63
C THR A 79 -4.46 -3.25 5.65
N LEU A 80 -4.35 -4.43 6.28
CA LEU A 80 -5.08 -4.81 7.48
C LEU A 80 -4.10 -4.80 8.65
N ILE A 81 -4.40 -4.06 9.71
CA ILE A 81 -3.51 -3.88 10.87
C ILE A 81 -4.05 -4.67 12.05
N SER A 82 -3.17 -5.43 12.72
CA SER A 82 -3.49 -6.16 13.96
C SER A 82 -3.96 -5.22 15.07
N ASP A 83 -4.88 -5.70 15.92
CA ASP A 83 -5.33 -4.98 17.12
C ASP A 83 -4.24 -4.92 18.22
N LYS A 84 -3.20 -5.76 18.10
CA LYS A 84 -2.04 -5.74 18.99
C LYS A 84 -1.13 -4.55 18.69
N THR A 85 -0.33 -4.15 19.66
CA THR A 85 0.69 -3.14 19.42
C THR A 85 1.81 -3.72 18.53
N PHE A 86 2.09 -3.03 17.43
CA PHE A 86 3.25 -3.32 16.60
C PHE A 86 4.52 -2.84 17.33
N ASP A 87 5.36 -3.80 17.71
CA ASP A 87 6.62 -3.52 18.40
C ASP A 87 7.70 -3.12 17.38
N GLY A 88 7.61 -1.92 16.89
CA GLY A 88 8.50 -1.37 15.86
C GLY A 88 8.10 0.03 15.44
N ALA A 89 8.68 0.48 14.34
CA ALA A 89 8.43 1.78 13.74
C ALA A 89 7.57 1.67 12.48
N VAL A 90 6.47 2.40 12.45
CA VAL A 90 5.73 2.66 11.22
C VAL A 90 6.18 3.99 10.64
N ILE A 91 6.73 3.98 9.43
CA ILE A 91 7.16 5.18 8.71
C ILE A 91 6.11 5.53 7.66
N LYS A 92 5.62 6.77 7.68
CA LYS A 92 4.75 7.33 6.66
C LYS A 92 5.38 8.60 6.08
N LEU A 93 5.86 8.53 4.85
CA LEU A 93 6.51 9.65 4.19
C LEU A 93 5.61 10.89 4.15
N GLY A 94 6.18 12.05 4.49
CA GLY A 94 5.49 13.32 4.58
C GLY A 94 5.26 14.00 3.23
N LYS A 95 4.70 15.23 3.28
CA LYS A 95 4.24 15.96 2.10
C LYS A 95 5.34 16.23 1.06
N ASN A 96 6.58 16.47 1.50
CA ASN A 96 7.67 16.77 0.57
C ASN A 96 8.10 15.57 -0.29
N PHE A 97 7.70 14.35 0.09
CA PHE A 97 7.85 13.15 -0.75
C PHE A 97 6.67 12.93 -1.72
N SER A 98 5.77 13.92 -1.89
CA SER A 98 4.63 13.84 -2.80
C SER A 98 4.71 14.79 -4.00
N ASN A 99 5.85 15.42 -4.23
CA ASN A 99 6.06 16.34 -5.35
C ASN A 99 6.01 15.60 -6.68
N ILE A 100 5.49 16.25 -7.70
CA ILE A 100 5.48 15.78 -9.08
C ILE A 100 6.13 16.84 -9.95
N SER A 101 6.95 16.41 -10.89
CA SER A 101 7.56 17.26 -11.91
C SER A 101 7.62 16.56 -13.26
N ILE A 102 7.72 17.33 -14.33
CA ILE A 102 7.93 16.82 -15.68
C ILE A 102 9.27 17.36 -16.22
N LEU A 103 10.05 16.49 -16.81
CA LEU A 103 11.32 16.84 -17.46
C LEU A 103 11.07 17.23 -18.93
N PRO A 104 11.99 17.95 -19.59
CA PRO A 104 11.82 18.41 -20.98
C PRO A 104 11.52 17.30 -21.99
N ASN A 105 11.93 16.07 -21.71
CA ASN A 105 11.71 14.89 -22.58
C ASN A 105 10.36 14.17 -22.28
N GLY A 106 9.47 14.79 -21.49
CA GLY A 106 8.17 14.21 -21.15
C GLY A 106 8.21 13.14 -20.04
N ILE A 107 9.34 12.88 -19.43
CA ILE A 107 9.46 11.99 -18.27
C ILE A 107 8.83 12.67 -17.05
N ILE A 108 7.90 11.97 -16.38
CA ILE A 108 7.30 12.44 -15.14
C ILE A 108 8.03 11.81 -13.97
N VAL A 109 8.46 12.62 -13.01
CA VAL A 109 9.04 12.20 -11.73
C VAL A 109 8.04 12.45 -10.64
N ALA A 110 7.68 11.41 -9.87
CA ALA A 110 6.72 11.52 -8.78
C ALA A 110 7.30 10.94 -7.49
N GLY A 111 7.11 11.67 -6.39
CA GLY A 111 7.48 11.22 -5.05
C GLY A 111 6.57 10.08 -4.58
N SER A 112 7.12 9.17 -3.79
CA SER A 112 6.43 7.95 -3.34
C SER A 112 5.19 8.20 -2.46
N ALA A 113 5.11 9.35 -1.79
CA ALA A 113 3.93 9.75 -1.02
C ALA A 113 2.84 10.42 -1.88
N CYS A 114 3.09 10.63 -3.18
CA CYS A 114 2.09 11.15 -4.11
C CYS A 114 0.96 10.14 -4.29
N MET A 115 -0.29 10.60 -4.28
CA MET A 115 -1.45 9.76 -4.60
C MET A 115 -1.46 9.40 -6.09
N ASP A 116 -1.75 8.14 -6.42
CA ASP A 116 -1.80 7.63 -7.79
C ASP A 116 -2.75 8.45 -8.66
N LYS A 117 -3.92 8.83 -8.12
CA LYS A 117 -4.86 9.71 -8.80
C LYS A 117 -4.24 11.08 -9.14
N LYS A 118 -3.44 11.67 -8.24
CA LYS A 118 -2.78 12.96 -8.50
C LYS A 118 -1.75 12.86 -9.61
N LEU A 119 -1.05 11.72 -9.69
CA LEU A 119 -0.11 11.45 -10.78
C LEU A 119 -0.85 11.34 -12.13
N SER A 120 -2.00 10.64 -12.17
CA SER A 120 -2.86 10.59 -13.35
C SER A 120 -3.38 11.97 -13.76
N ASP A 121 -3.88 12.77 -12.80
CA ASP A 121 -4.38 14.10 -13.05
C ASP A 121 -3.26 15.06 -13.56
N PHE A 122 -2.04 14.92 -13.03
CA PHE A 122 -0.86 15.66 -13.50
C PHE A 122 -0.48 15.29 -14.95
N ALA A 123 -0.46 14.01 -15.27
CA ALA A 123 -0.17 13.52 -16.61
C ALA A 123 -1.22 14.03 -17.62
N LEU A 124 -2.52 13.99 -17.28
CA LEU A 124 -3.61 14.58 -18.07
C LEU A 124 -3.37 16.08 -18.35
N GLN A 125 -2.98 16.87 -17.34
CA GLN A 125 -2.75 18.30 -17.53
C GLN A 125 -1.56 18.60 -18.45
N ASN A 126 -0.59 17.68 -18.52
CA ASN A 126 0.60 17.80 -19.37
C ASN A 126 0.49 17.04 -20.71
N GLU A 127 -0.69 16.53 -21.07
CA GLU A 127 -0.94 15.81 -22.31
C GLU A 127 -0.09 14.52 -22.47
N VAL A 128 0.16 13.84 -21.34
CA VAL A 128 0.92 12.60 -21.27
C VAL A 128 -0.05 11.44 -21.00
N GLY A 129 -0.23 10.56 -21.97
CA GLY A 129 -1.05 9.35 -21.87
C GLY A 129 -0.30 8.19 -21.21
N ASN A 130 -1.00 7.07 -21.05
CA ASN A 130 -0.60 5.83 -20.39
C ASN A 130 -0.68 5.86 -18.86
N PHE A 131 -1.12 6.97 -18.25
CA PHE A 131 -1.33 7.11 -16.79
C PHE A 131 -2.82 7.04 -16.39
N GLU A 132 -3.74 6.83 -17.33
CA GLU A 132 -5.18 6.89 -17.12
C GLU A 132 -5.66 5.89 -16.08
N PHE A 133 -5.08 4.68 -16.07
CA PHE A 133 -5.41 3.61 -15.12
C PHE A 133 -5.14 3.97 -13.67
N LEU A 134 -4.15 4.85 -13.39
CA LEU A 134 -3.83 5.31 -12.03
C LEU A 134 -4.97 6.10 -11.38
N ALA A 135 -5.86 6.70 -12.18
CA ALA A 135 -7.06 7.37 -11.67
C ALA A 135 -8.01 6.40 -10.93
N CYS A 136 -7.87 5.09 -11.19
CA CYS A 136 -8.66 4.03 -10.61
C CYS A 136 -7.97 3.29 -9.46
N ILE A 137 -6.69 3.57 -9.18
CA ILE A 137 -5.94 2.90 -8.12
C ILE A 137 -5.96 3.79 -6.86
N PRO A 138 -6.56 3.31 -5.75
CA PRO A 138 -6.51 4.03 -4.50
C PRO A 138 -5.19 3.72 -3.78
N GLY A 139 -4.26 4.65 -3.80
CA GLY A 139 -2.96 4.39 -3.20
C GLY A 139 -1.99 5.56 -3.35
N THR A 140 -0.76 5.31 -2.98
CA THR A 140 0.37 6.18 -3.25
C THR A 140 1.33 5.50 -4.22
N VAL A 141 2.08 6.28 -4.96
CA VAL A 141 3.10 5.81 -5.92
C VAL A 141 4.01 4.74 -5.29
N GLY A 142 4.51 4.95 -4.06
CA GLY A 142 5.35 3.97 -3.38
C GLY A 142 4.62 2.64 -3.10
N GLY A 143 3.36 2.70 -2.66
CA GLY A 143 2.54 1.51 -2.45
C GLY A 143 2.18 0.80 -3.76
N GLY A 144 1.86 1.57 -4.80
CA GLY A 144 1.59 1.06 -6.15
C GLY A 144 2.78 0.33 -6.75
N LEU A 145 3.98 0.92 -6.62
CA LEU A 145 5.23 0.28 -7.06
C LEU A 145 5.52 -1.01 -6.31
N LYS A 146 5.38 -1.02 -4.97
CA LYS A 146 5.63 -2.22 -4.15
C LYS A 146 4.73 -3.39 -4.52
N MET A 147 3.50 -3.09 -4.93
CA MET A 147 2.51 -4.07 -5.34
C MET A 147 2.48 -4.32 -6.85
N ASN A 148 3.31 -3.65 -7.66
CA ASN A 148 3.06 -3.57 -9.10
C ASN A 148 1.57 -3.38 -9.38
N ALA A 149 0.97 -2.40 -8.70
CA ALA A 149 -0.48 -2.21 -8.73
C ALA A 149 -0.96 -1.92 -10.16
N GLY A 150 -2.14 -2.38 -10.46
CA GLY A 150 -2.72 -2.19 -11.80
C GLY A 150 -4.21 -2.46 -11.84
N CYS A 151 -4.82 -1.98 -12.90
CA CYS A 151 -6.21 -2.26 -13.26
C CYS A 151 -6.40 -2.13 -14.76
N PHE A 152 -7.45 -2.78 -15.28
CA PHE A 152 -7.79 -2.73 -16.71
C PHE A 152 -6.62 -3.09 -17.63
N ASN A 153 -5.90 -4.18 -17.30
CA ASN A 153 -4.73 -4.71 -18.01
C ASN A 153 -3.53 -3.75 -18.12
N ARG A 154 -3.43 -2.77 -17.23
CA ARG A 154 -2.26 -1.90 -17.10
C ARG A 154 -1.71 -2.01 -15.69
N GLU A 155 -0.39 -1.93 -15.55
CA GLU A 155 0.34 -2.03 -14.30
C GLU A 155 1.42 -0.95 -14.20
N PHE A 156 1.93 -0.68 -12.99
CA PHE A 156 3.00 0.30 -12.77
C PHE A 156 4.25 0.01 -13.62
N LYS A 157 4.62 -1.27 -13.80
CA LYS A 157 5.77 -1.66 -14.64
C LYS A 157 5.69 -1.15 -16.09
N ASP A 158 4.47 -0.95 -16.63
CA ASP A 158 4.27 -0.56 -18.04
C ASP A 158 4.74 0.87 -18.33
N ILE A 159 4.82 1.71 -17.31
CA ILE A 159 5.21 3.11 -17.43
C ILE A 159 6.50 3.44 -16.66
N LEU A 160 7.05 2.52 -15.86
CA LEU A 160 8.18 2.76 -14.98
C LEU A 160 9.51 2.81 -15.76
N ILE A 161 10.34 3.79 -15.44
CA ILE A 161 11.74 3.92 -15.91
C ILE A 161 12.70 3.51 -14.80
N SER A 162 12.54 4.07 -13.61
CA SER A 162 13.43 3.81 -12.46
C SER A 162 12.76 4.17 -11.15
N ILE A 163 13.26 3.58 -10.07
CA ILE A 163 12.88 3.87 -8.69
C ILE A 163 14.08 4.47 -7.97
N GLN A 164 13.90 5.57 -7.25
CA GLN A 164 14.84 6.03 -6.25
C GLN A 164 14.42 5.49 -4.90
N ALA A 165 15.30 4.79 -4.23
CA ALA A 165 15.03 4.13 -2.95
C ALA A 165 16.13 4.45 -1.92
N ILE A 166 15.85 4.19 -0.65
CA ILE A 166 16.81 4.27 0.45
C ILE A 166 16.78 2.95 1.24
N ASP A 167 17.94 2.47 1.63
CA ASP A 167 18.08 1.26 2.45
C ASP A 167 18.07 1.57 3.96
N LYS A 168 18.14 0.52 4.78
CA LYS A 168 18.17 0.62 6.24
C LYS A 168 19.40 1.36 6.80
N GLU A 169 20.48 1.42 6.07
CA GLU A 169 21.71 2.15 6.41
C GLU A 169 21.64 3.64 6.01
N GLY A 170 20.56 4.05 5.35
CA GLY A 170 20.38 5.43 4.89
C GLY A 170 21.12 5.76 3.59
N ARG A 171 21.49 4.74 2.76
CA ARG A 171 22.10 4.92 1.46
C ARG A 171 21.01 5.03 0.39
N VAL A 172 21.08 6.10 -0.40
CA VAL A 172 20.15 6.32 -1.52
C VAL A 172 20.70 5.62 -2.76
N LEU A 173 19.82 4.91 -3.46
CA LEU A 173 20.14 4.17 -4.67
C LEU A 173 19.06 4.38 -5.74
N THR A 174 19.46 4.27 -7.00
CA THR A 174 18.55 4.30 -8.14
C THR A 174 18.49 2.93 -8.79
N ILE A 175 17.29 2.39 -8.92
CA ILE A 175 17.04 1.05 -9.47
C ILE A 175 16.34 1.21 -10.82
N PRO A 176 16.99 0.90 -11.94
CA PRO A 176 16.34 0.90 -13.26
C PRO A 176 15.24 -0.16 -13.33
N ALA A 177 14.14 0.12 -14.03
CA ALA A 177 13.00 -0.80 -14.15
C ALA A 177 13.39 -2.17 -14.74
N ASN A 178 14.37 -2.20 -15.67
CA ASN A 178 14.88 -3.43 -16.28
C ASN A 178 15.74 -4.30 -15.34
N LYS A 179 16.00 -3.84 -14.12
CA LYS A 179 16.68 -4.61 -13.05
C LYS A 179 15.69 -5.14 -12.01
N VAL A 180 14.40 -4.93 -12.20
CA VAL A 180 13.34 -5.38 -11.30
C VAL A 180 12.50 -6.45 -12.00
N ILE A 181 12.31 -7.59 -11.34
CA ILE A 181 11.39 -8.63 -11.81
C ILE A 181 10.00 -8.31 -11.25
N PHE A 182 9.11 -7.90 -12.13
CA PHE A 182 7.71 -7.63 -11.79
C PHE A 182 6.84 -8.84 -12.09
N GLU A 183 6.06 -9.22 -11.09
CA GLU A 183 5.02 -10.24 -11.21
C GLU A 183 3.64 -9.63 -10.94
N TYR A 184 2.61 -10.44 -11.08
CA TYR A 184 1.24 -10.04 -10.72
C TYR A 184 1.13 -9.72 -9.24
N ARG A 185 0.92 -8.44 -8.90
CA ARG A 185 0.84 -7.92 -7.52
C ARG A 185 2.09 -8.17 -6.68
N ASN A 186 3.26 -8.18 -7.32
CA ASN A 186 4.55 -8.40 -6.65
C ASN A 186 5.72 -7.82 -7.43
N ASN A 187 6.87 -7.72 -6.78
CA ASN A 187 8.19 -7.51 -7.37
C ASN A 187 9.26 -8.16 -6.47
N ASP A 188 10.48 -8.32 -6.99
CA ASP A 188 11.60 -8.96 -6.30
C ASP A 188 12.44 -8.00 -5.43
N LEU A 189 12.04 -6.73 -5.31
CA LEU A 189 12.76 -5.77 -4.48
C LEU A 189 12.59 -6.06 -2.99
N SER A 190 13.69 -5.94 -2.25
CA SER A 190 13.70 -6.12 -0.79
C SER A 190 12.62 -5.30 -0.09
N ASP A 191 11.99 -5.90 0.93
CA ASP A 191 11.03 -5.21 1.81
C ASP A 191 11.70 -4.15 2.68
N ASP A 192 13.02 -4.18 2.81
CA ASP A 192 13.82 -3.20 3.55
C ASP A 192 14.03 -1.88 2.82
N LEU A 193 13.71 -1.83 1.52
CA LEU A 193 13.82 -0.62 0.72
C LEU A 193 12.62 0.30 0.92
N ILE A 194 12.90 1.56 1.21
CA ILE A 194 11.90 2.64 1.24
C ILE A 194 11.98 3.38 -0.09
N PHE A 195 10.92 3.34 -0.89
CA PHE A 195 10.87 4.08 -2.14
C PHE A 195 10.65 5.57 -1.87
N LEU A 196 11.50 6.42 -2.44
CA LEU A 196 11.48 7.87 -2.27
C LEU A 196 10.74 8.58 -3.40
N SER A 197 11.02 8.16 -4.64
CA SER A 197 10.40 8.67 -5.87
C SER A 197 10.55 7.66 -7.00
N ALA A 198 9.84 7.88 -8.10
CA ALA A 198 10.05 7.13 -9.32
C ALA A 198 9.91 8.01 -10.56
N SER A 199 10.59 7.59 -11.63
CA SER A 199 10.51 8.21 -12.95
C SER A 199 9.66 7.34 -13.87
N PHE A 200 8.77 7.99 -14.61
CA PHE A 200 7.79 7.34 -15.47
C PHE A 200 7.83 7.92 -16.88
N LYS A 201 7.55 7.07 -17.87
CA LYS A 201 7.43 7.45 -19.28
C LYS A 201 6.00 7.21 -19.76
N GLY A 202 5.41 8.22 -20.33
CA GLY A 202 4.17 8.12 -21.10
C GLY A 202 4.38 8.51 -22.56
N GLU A 203 3.31 8.67 -23.27
CA GLU A 203 3.27 9.08 -24.68
C GLU A 203 2.50 10.38 -24.80
N LYS A 204 2.89 11.24 -25.74
CA LYS A 204 2.12 12.44 -26.03
C LYS A 204 0.72 12.04 -26.52
N LYS A 205 -0.31 12.54 -25.87
CA LYS A 205 -1.70 12.20 -26.14
C LYS A 205 -2.61 13.40 -25.92
N ASP A 206 -3.55 13.60 -26.80
CA ASP A 206 -4.53 14.69 -26.71
C ASP A 206 -5.29 14.66 -25.38
N LYS A 207 -5.42 15.81 -24.72
CA LYS A 207 -6.02 15.96 -23.40
C LYS A 207 -7.47 15.45 -23.36
N ALA A 208 -8.27 15.70 -24.40
CA ALA A 208 -9.66 15.26 -24.43
C ALA A 208 -9.76 13.73 -24.54
N LYS A 209 -8.82 13.08 -25.26
CA LYS A 209 -8.74 11.63 -25.34
C LYS A 209 -8.39 11.01 -23.98
N ILE A 210 -7.39 11.56 -23.28
CA ILE A 210 -7.02 11.11 -21.93
C ILE A 210 -8.21 11.27 -20.97
N GLN A 211 -8.88 12.42 -21.01
CA GLN A 211 -10.03 12.72 -20.15
C GLN A 211 -11.18 11.75 -20.37
N LYS A 212 -11.48 11.45 -21.65
CA LYS A 212 -12.50 10.47 -22.03
C LYS A 212 -12.17 9.08 -21.47
N GLU A 213 -10.93 8.63 -21.64
CA GLU A 213 -10.49 7.31 -21.16
C GLU A 213 -10.55 7.22 -19.62
N VAL A 214 -10.06 8.24 -18.91
CA VAL A 214 -10.18 8.31 -17.45
C VAL A 214 -11.64 8.23 -17.00
N PHE A 215 -12.55 8.92 -17.69
CA PHE A 215 -13.98 8.87 -17.38
C PHE A 215 -14.57 7.47 -17.57
N GLU A 216 -14.25 6.82 -18.71
CA GLU A 216 -14.70 5.47 -18.99
C GLU A 216 -14.20 4.44 -17.98
N LEU A 217 -12.91 4.52 -17.60
CA LEU A 217 -12.30 3.64 -16.60
C LEU A 217 -12.94 3.82 -15.22
N LYS A 218 -13.17 5.07 -14.79
CA LYS A 218 -13.86 5.37 -13.55
C LYS A 218 -15.28 4.82 -13.52
N ASN A 219 -16.05 5.02 -14.59
CA ASN A 219 -17.40 4.48 -14.67
C ASN A 219 -17.43 2.95 -14.60
N LYS A 220 -16.51 2.27 -15.30
CA LYS A 220 -16.38 0.80 -15.22
C LYS A 220 -16.08 0.35 -13.77
N LYS A 221 -15.18 1.06 -13.09
CA LYS A 221 -14.85 0.76 -11.69
C LYS A 221 -16.04 1.01 -10.76
N ASP A 222 -16.68 2.17 -10.85
CA ASP A 222 -17.80 2.55 -9.99
C ASP A 222 -19.01 1.63 -10.16
N ASN A 223 -19.21 1.06 -11.37
CA ASN A 223 -20.24 0.08 -11.61
C ASN A 223 -19.93 -1.29 -11.01
N SER A 224 -18.67 -1.69 -10.90
CA SER A 224 -18.25 -3.05 -10.51
C SER A 224 -17.75 -3.16 -9.06
N GLN A 225 -17.29 -2.08 -8.44
CA GLN A 225 -16.67 -2.10 -7.12
C GLN A 225 -17.39 -1.18 -6.11
N PRO A 226 -17.36 -1.54 -4.82
CA PRO A 226 -17.96 -0.69 -3.79
C PRO A 226 -17.12 0.60 -3.60
N THR A 227 -17.82 1.70 -3.31
CA THR A 227 -17.22 3.01 -3.04
C THR A 227 -17.72 3.55 -1.71
N LYS A 228 -16.94 4.43 -1.07
CA LYS A 228 -17.30 5.12 0.19
C LYS A 228 -17.62 4.17 1.37
N ILE A 229 -16.96 3.02 1.43
CA ILE A 229 -17.07 2.05 2.52
C ILE A 229 -15.69 1.73 3.10
N LYS A 230 -15.64 1.22 4.34
CA LYS A 230 -14.38 0.83 5.01
C LYS A 230 -13.91 -0.52 4.46
N THR A 231 -13.09 -0.50 3.41
CA THR A 231 -12.51 -1.68 2.76
C THR A 231 -11.12 -1.36 2.23
N SER A 232 -10.25 -2.33 2.16
CA SER A 232 -8.91 -2.20 1.53
C SER A 232 -8.86 -2.82 0.13
N GLY A 233 -9.98 -2.79 -0.62
CA GLY A 233 -10.03 -3.31 -1.98
C GLY A 233 -10.17 -4.83 -2.03
N SER A 234 -9.59 -5.44 -3.07
CA SER A 234 -9.58 -6.89 -3.24
C SER A 234 -8.82 -7.58 -2.13
N THR A 235 -9.49 -8.51 -1.43
CA THR A 235 -8.87 -9.27 -0.34
C THR A 235 -7.89 -10.32 -0.85
N PHE A 236 -8.23 -10.97 -1.96
CA PHE A 236 -7.42 -12.03 -2.56
C PHE A 236 -7.01 -11.70 -4.00
N LYS A 237 -5.86 -12.22 -4.39
CA LYS A 237 -5.37 -12.20 -5.78
C LYS A 237 -6.23 -13.13 -6.65
N ASN A 238 -6.35 -12.83 -7.94
CA ASN A 238 -6.91 -13.82 -8.89
C ASN A 238 -5.93 -15.01 -8.99
N PRO A 239 -6.43 -16.26 -8.93
CA PRO A 239 -5.60 -17.47 -8.97
C PRO A 239 -5.19 -17.83 -10.40
N ILE A 240 -4.48 -16.94 -11.08
CA ILE A 240 -4.16 -17.03 -12.53
C ILE A 240 -3.39 -18.30 -12.94
N ASN A 241 -2.65 -18.92 -12.00
CA ASN A 241 -1.90 -20.15 -12.23
C ASN A 241 -2.67 -21.41 -11.83
N GLN A 242 -3.90 -21.28 -11.30
CA GLN A 242 -4.70 -22.39 -10.79
C GLN A 242 -6.07 -22.51 -11.51
N SER A 243 -6.59 -21.38 -12.05
CA SER A 243 -7.94 -21.33 -12.63
C SER A 243 -8.13 -20.15 -13.57
N ASP A 244 -8.94 -20.34 -14.61
CA ASP A 244 -9.44 -19.26 -15.46
C ASP A 244 -10.55 -18.43 -14.79
N LYS A 245 -11.16 -18.96 -13.72
CA LYS A 245 -12.16 -18.23 -12.95
C LYS A 245 -11.52 -17.11 -12.14
N LYS A 246 -12.19 -15.96 -12.14
CA LYS A 246 -11.82 -14.86 -11.24
C LYS A 246 -12.14 -15.24 -9.79
N VAL A 247 -11.37 -14.72 -8.85
CA VAL A 247 -11.55 -15.02 -7.42
C VAL A 247 -12.95 -14.73 -6.90
N TRP A 248 -13.61 -13.65 -7.40
CA TRP A 248 -14.99 -13.34 -7.00
C TRP A 248 -15.99 -14.42 -7.41
N GLN A 249 -15.77 -15.13 -8.51
CA GLN A 249 -16.62 -16.25 -8.95
C GLN A 249 -16.46 -17.44 -7.99
N LEU A 250 -15.21 -17.74 -7.64
CA LEU A 250 -14.89 -18.83 -6.70
C LEU A 250 -15.50 -18.57 -5.31
N ILE A 251 -15.43 -17.32 -4.82
CA ILE A 251 -16.05 -16.95 -3.54
C ILE A 251 -17.57 -17.08 -3.62
N LYS A 252 -18.18 -16.53 -4.67
CA LYS A 252 -19.64 -16.59 -4.87
C LYS A 252 -20.18 -18.01 -4.92
N GLU A 253 -19.43 -18.95 -5.49
CA GLU A 253 -19.81 -20.36 -5.58
C GLU A 253 -19.60 -21.11 -4.28
N SER A 254 -18.69 -20.66 -3.38
CA SER A 254 -18.19 -21.43 -2.25
C SER A 254 -18.65 -20.95 -0.88
N VAL A 255 -19.15 -19.69 -0.78
CA VAL A 255 -19.41 -19.04 0.49
C VAL A 255 -20.79 -18.37 0.48
N PRO A 256 -21.59 -18.47 1.57
CA PRO A 256 -22.77 -17.62 1.76
C PRO A 256 -22.34 -16.15 1.81
N LEU A 257 -22.93 -15.30 0.95
CA LEU A 257 -22.50 -13.90 0.81
C LEU A 257 -22.99 -13.00 1.96
N ASP A 258 -23.97 -13.45 2.74
CA ASP A 258 -24.49 -12.81 3.96
C ASP A 258 -23.66 -13.12 5.21
N LEU A 259 -22.58 -13.92 5.04
CA LEU A 259 -21.68 -14.30 6.14
C LEU A 259 -21.03 -13.07 6.77
N SER A 260 -20.99 -13.05 8.09
CA SER A 260 -20.28 -12.05 8.88
C SER A 260 -19.62 -12.66 10.12
N PHE A 261 -18.51 -12.05 10.57
CA PHE A 261 -17.89 -12.30 11.86
C PHE A 261 -17.81 -10.95 12.59
N GLY A 262 -18.62 -10.76 13.63
CA GLY A 262 -18.80 -9.43 14.21
C GLY A 262 -19.24 -8.44 13.14
N ASP A 263 -18.54 -7.31 13.03
CA ASP A 263 -18.81 -6.28 12.02
C ASP A 263 -18.01 -6.48 10.71
N ALA A 264 -17.25 -7.57 10.58
CA ALA A 264 -16.56 -7.93 9.32
C ALA A 264 -17.49 -8.74 8.41
N CYS A 265 -17.70 -8.30 7.18
CA CYS A 265 -18.58 -8.97 6.22
C CYS A 265 -18.04 -8.88 4.79
N ILE A 266 -18.68 -9.65 3.89
CA ILE A 266 -18.47 -9.58 2.45
C ILE A 266 -19.30 -8.41 1.89
N SER A 267 -18.76 -7.67 0.92
CA SER A 267 -19.50 -6.60 0.24
C SER A 267 -20.60 -7.17 -0.66
N ASP A 268 -21.80 -6.61 -0.56
CA ASP A 268 -22.94 -6.97 -1.41
C ASP A 268 -22.67 -6.69 -2.90
N LYS A 269 -21.80 -5.72 -3.21
CA LYS A 269 -21.49 -5.30 -4.57
C LYS A 269 -20.39 -6.14 -5.23
N HIS A 270 -19.41 -6.60 -4.45
CA HIS A 270 -18.28 -7.37 -4.96
C HIS A 270 -17.69 -8.29 -3.89
N CYS A 271 -17.91 -9.59 -4.01
CA CYS A 271 -17.61 -10.54 -2.94
C CYS A 271 -16.12 -10.73 -2.60
N ASN A 272 -15.19 -10.26 -3.43
CA ASN A 272 -13.76 -10.19 -3.06
C ASN A 272 -13.38 -8.93 -2.28
N PHE A 273 -14.36 -8.08 -1.91
CA PHE A 273 -14.17 -6.90 -1.08
C PHE A 273 -14.76 -7.16 0.30
N PHE A 274 -13.90 -7.27 1.30
CA PHE A 274 -14.34 -7.41 2.68
C PHE A 274 -14.47 -6.03 3.31
N VAL A 275 -15.41 -5.89 4.21
CA VAL A 275 -15.89 -4.60 4.72
C VAL A 275 -15.92 -4.63 6.23
N ASN A 276 -15.47 -3.56 6.85
CA ASN A 276 -15.78 -3.24 8.24
C ASN A 276 -17.06 -2.38 8.27
N LYS A 277 -18.19 -2.98 8.63
CA LYS A 277 -19.50 -2.26 8.69
C LYS A 277 -19.46 -1.12 9.70
N ASN A 278 -18.94 -1.38 10.91
CA ASN A 278 -18.89 -0.41 12.00
C ASN A 278 -17.56 -0.45 12.75
N ASN A 279 -17.35 -1.46 13.59
CA ASN A 279 -16.24 -1.61 14.52
C ASN A 279 -15.65 -3.03 14.48
N ALA A 280 -15.50 -3.62 13.30
CA ALA A 280 -14.83 -4.90 13.17
C ALA A 280 -13.43 -4.86 13.78
N THR A 281 -13.06 -5.94 14.45
CA THR A 281 -11.71 -6.16 14.95
C THR A 281 -10.85 -6.85 13.90
N PHE A 282 -9.54 -6.83 14.09
CA PHE A 282 -8.63 -7.65 13.29
C PHE A 282 -9.01 -9.13 13.33
N ASN A 283 -9.37 -9.64 14.52
CA ASN A 283 -9.78 -11.02 14.68
C ASN A 283 -11.03 -11.37 13.86
N ASP A 284 -12.03 -10.50 13.81
CA ASP A 284 -13.23 -10.70 13.00
C ASP A 284 -12.89 -10.78 11.51
N MET A 285 -12.09 -9.81 11.03
CA MET A 285 -11.66 -9.78 9.64
C MET A 285 -10.79 -11.00 9.28
N ASN A 286 -9.88 -11.41 10.16
CA ASN A 286 -9.03 -12.57 9.95
C ASN A 286 -9.82 -13.89 9.95
N LYS A 287 -10.84 -14.03 10.80
CA LYS A 287 -11.77 -15.17 10.77
C LYS A 287 -12.52 -15.24 9.44
N LEU A 288 -13.03 -14.10 8.94
CA LEU A 288 -13.70 -14.03 7.65
C LEU A 288 -12.75 -14.45 6.51
N ILE A 289 -11.52 -13.93 6.49
CA ILE A 289 -10.50 -14.26 5.50
C ILE A 289 -10.21 -15.76 5.49
N LYS A 290 -9.93 -16.34 6.66
CA LYS A 290 -9.63 -17.77 6.80
C LYS A 290 -10.81 -18.65 6.37
N PHE A 291 -12.02 -18.32 6.81
CA PHE A 291 -13.22 -19.08 6.44
C PHE A 291 -13.43 -19.10 4.93
N VAL A 292 -13.25 -17.96 4.24
CA VAL A 292 -13.38 -17.90 2.78
C VAL A 292 -12.28 -18.71 2.09
N GLN A 293 -11.03 -18.64 2.55
CA GLN A 293 -9.92 -19.45 2.02
C GLN A 293 -10.22 -20.96 2.13
N GLU A 294 -10.62 -21.42 3.32
CA GLU A 294 -10.91 -22.82 3.59
C GLU A 294 -12.13 -23.33 2.80
N SER A 295 -13.18 -22.49 2.69
CA SER A 295 -14.39 -22.86 1.94
C SER A 295 -14.12 -22.98 0.44
N VAL A 296 -13.36 -22.06 -0.14
CA VAL A 296 -12.98 -22.12 -1.56
C VAL A 296 -12.08 -23.32 -1.80
N GLN A 297 -11.07 -23.54 -0.96
CA GLN A 297 -10.15 -24.68 -1.09
C GLN A 297 -10.91 -26.01 -0.97
N LYS A 298 -11.80 -26.17 0.00
CA LYS A 298 -12.62 -27.38 0.19
C LYS A 298 -13.50 -27.69 -1.02
N LYS A 299 -14.09 -26.64 -1.63
CA LYS A 299 -15.03 -26.82 -2.75
C LYS A 299 -14.36 -26.96 -4.12
N THR A 300 -13.23 -26.30 -4.34
CA THR A 300 -12.63 -26.17 -5.66
C THR A 300 -11.19 -26.69 -5.75
N GLY A 301 -10.54 -26.99 -4.63
CA GLY A 301 -9.11 -27.33 -4.56
C GLY A 301 -8.17 -26.13 -4.72
N ILE A 302 -8.69 -24.92 -5.01
CA ILE A 302 -7.89 -23.72 -5.27
C ILE A 302 -7.49 -23.05 -3.96
N ILE A 303 -6.21 -22.72 -3.81
CA ILE A 303 -5.66 -22.00 -2.66
C ILE A 303 -5.63 -20.51 -2.96
N LEU A 304 -6.44 -19.73 -2.25
CA LEU A 304 -6.50 -18.27 -2.41
C LEU A 304 -5.33 -17.57 -1.70
N GLU A 305 -4.59 -16.77 -2.44
CA GLU A 305 -3.56 -15.88 -1.88
C GLU A 305 -4.14 -14.52 -1.49
N LYS A 306 -3.77 -14.02 -0.33
CA LYS A 306 -4.14 -12.65 0.09
C LYS A 306 -3.46 -11.61 -0.80
N GLU A 307 -4.23 -10.63 -1.30
CA GLU A 307 -3.69 -9.44 -1.94
C GLU A 307 -3.39 -8.36 -0.89
N ILE A 308 -4.23 -8.26 0.13
CA ILE A 308 -4.01 -7.35 1.25
C ILE A 308 -2.76 -7.73 2.05
N LYS A 309 -2.03 -6.71 2.52
CA LYS A 309 -0.88 -6.88 3.42
C LYS A 309 -1.35 -6.80 4.86
N ILE A 310 -0.83 -7.70 5.71
CA ILE A 310 -1.14 -7.73 7.14
C ILE A 310 0.04 -7.14 7.90
N LEU A 311 -0.22 -6.19 8.80
CA LEU A 311 0.74 -5.64 9.75
C LEU A 311 0.44 -6.22 11.14
N GLU A 312 1.39 -7.05 11.65
CA GLU A 312 1.37 -7.69 12.97
C GLU A 312 2.64 -7.40 13.78
#